data_b359dd9a7333a2f84bef119eb98d4773
#
_entry.id   b359dd9a7333a2f84bef119eb98d4773
#
_cell.length_a   1.000
_cell.length_b   1.000
_cell.length_c   1.000
_cell.angle_alpha   90.00
_cell.angle_beta   90.00
_cell.angle_gamma   90.00
#
_symmetry.space_group_name_H-M   'P 1'
#
loop_
_entity.id
_entity.type
_entity.pdbx_description
1 polymer ?
#
loop_
_entity_poly.entity_id
_entity_poly.type
_entity_poly.pdbx_seq_one_letter_code
_entity_poly.pdbx_strand_id
1 'polypeptide(L)'
;MFHNKFSRFLAVFITVVSLCAFGCKTQPEEVFISDLYGKWTSSYGEVFEISKDYFKTYGTWGNGYEGDSIIIITNENDNASGTIFLKYTVSMKPDYSYSNTAPDVGKWYAVSYKNLTKNSVSLSGAYKSDGKTSTETFFEAIKEFTVENGYFGIYSECTKSE
;
A
#
# COMPACT_ATOMS: atom_id res chain seq x y z
N MET A 1 -83.54 -31.40 15.39
CA MET A 1 -83.30 -30.53 16.55
C MET A 1 -81.80 -30.54 16.79
N PHE A 2 -81.05 -29.59 16.17
CA PHE A 2 -79.62 -29.62 16.13
C PHE A 2 -79.07 -28.43 16.92
N HIS A 3 -78.24 -28.77 17.91
CA HIS A 3 -77.54 -27.77 18.73
C HIS A 3 -76.18 -27.55 18.14
N ASN A 4 -75.95 -26.35 17.60
CA ASN A 4 -74.62 -25.87 17.10
C ASN A 4 -73.81 -25.34 18.29
N LYS A 5 -72.70 -26.00 18.60
CA LYS A 5 -71.69 -25.47 19.53
C LYS A 5 -70.62 -24.75 18.73
N PHE A 6 -70.64 -23.43 18.78
CA PHE A 6 -69.63 -22.57 18.26
C PHE A 6 -68.42 -22.59 19.20
N SER A 7 -67.40 -23.31 18.79
CA SER A 7 -66.07 -23.25 19.47
C SER A 7 -65.32 -22.03 19.02
N ARG A 8 -65.10 -21.12 19.95
CA ARG A 8 -64.24 -19.94 19.69
C ARG A 8 -62.78 -20.33 19.80
N PHE A 9 -62.11 -20.48 18.67
CA PHE A 9 -60.64 -20.54 18.63
C PHE A 9 -60.06 -19.15 18.80
N LEU A 10 -59.48 -18.91 19.97
CA LEU A 10 -58.70 -17.72 20.25
C LEU A 10 -57.32 -17.93 19.62
N ALA A 11 -57.09 -17.36 18.45
CA ALA A 11 -55.78 -17.34 17.83
C ALA A 11 -54.89 -16.31 18.55
N VAL A 12 -53.99 -16.80 19.38
CA VAL A 12 -52.91 -15.98 19.96
C VAL A 12 -51.87 -15.76 18.88
N PHE A 13 -51.85 -14.58 18.28
CA PHE A 13 -50.76 -14.12 17.41
C PHE A 13 -49.57 -13.78 18.29
N ILE A 14 -48.62 -14.72 18.41
CA ILE A 14 -47.32 -14.42 18.97
C ILE A 14 -46.49 -13.75 17.86
N THR A 15 -46.44 -12.41 17.93
CA THR A 15 -45.56 -11.63 17.10
C THR A 15 -44.12 -11.79 17.63
N VAL A 16 -43.35 -12.73 17.07
CA VAL A 16 -41.93 -12.81 17.31
C VAL A 16 -41.25 -11.64 16.60
N VAL A 17 -41.01 -10.57 17.34
CA VAL A 17 -40.16 -9.49 16.89
C VAL A 17 -38.70 -10.05 16.90
N SER A 18 -38.29 -10.59 15.74
CA SER A 18 -36.90 -10.91 15.51
C SER A 18 -36.15 -9.60 15.42
N LEU A 19 -35.48 -9.19 16.53
CA LEU A 19 -34.44 -8.18 16.48
C LEU A 19 -33.27 -8.79 15.69
N CYS A 20 -33.30 -8.57 14.39
CA CYS A 20 -32.08 -8.68 13.56
C CYS A 20 -31.13 -7.59 14.06
N ALA A 21 -30.26 -7.95 15.00
CA ALA A 21 -29.03 -7.20 15.23
C ALA A 21 -28.24 -7.23 13.92
N PHE A 22 -28.51 -6.27 13.05
CA PHE A 22 -27.62 -5.94 11.95
C PHE A 22 -26.30 -5.48 12.60
N GLY A 23 -25.44 -6.44 12.89
CA GLY A 23 -24.03 -6.15 13.09
C GLY A 23 -23.61 -5.39 11.84
N CYS A 24 -23.40 -4.09 11.99
CA CYS A 24 -22.80 -3.26 10.95
C CYS A 24 -21.43 -3.86 10.68
N LYS A 25 -21.34 -4.83 9.76
CA LYS A 25 -20.07 -5.21 9.17
C LYS A 25 -19.65 -3.99 8.40
N THR A 26 -18.74 -3.20 8.97
CA THR A 26 -18.00 -2.20 8.22
C THR A 26 -17.47 -2.91 6.98
N GLN A 27 -18.03 -2.59 5.81
CA GLN A 27 -17.45 -3.06 4.56
C GLN A 27 -15.99 -2.63 4.56
N PRO A 28 -15.07 -3.48 4.12
CA PRO A 28 -13.68 -3.08 3.93
C PRO A 28 -13.69 -1.81 3.09
N GLU A 29 -12.96 -0.80 3.53
CA GLU A 29 -12.84 0.45 2.78
C GLU A 29 -12.21 0.13 1.42
N GLU A 30 -12.86 0.55 0.34
CA GLU A 30 -12.31 0.35 -1.01
C GLU A 30 -11.07 1.25 -1.16
N VAL A 31 -9.96 0.64 -1.53
CA VAL A 31 -8.66 1.30 -1.70
C VAL A 31 -8.39 1.50 -3.18
N PHE A 32 -8.02 2.72 -3.55
CA PHE A 32 -7.63 3.10 -4.90
C PHE A 32 -6.13 3.38 -4.98
N ILE A 33 -5.53 3.21 -6.16
CA ILE A 33 -4.12 3.57 -6.37
C ILE A 33 -3.84 5.05 -6.08
N SER A 34 -4.82 5.92 -6.29
CA SER A 34 -4.73 7.34 -5.91
C SER A 34 -4.56 7.57 -4.41
N ASP A 35 -4.96 6.62 -3.57
CA ASP A 35 -4.77 6.72 -2.12
C ASP A 35 -3.29 6.61 -1.74
N LEU A 36 -2.47 5.95 -2.58
CA LEU A 36 -1.03 5.88 -2.40
C LEU A 36 -0.33 7.23 -2.59
N TYR A 37 -0.94 8.14 -3.38
CA TYR A 37 -0.35 9.45 -3.62
C TYR A 37 -0.47 10.36 -2.40
N GLY A 38 0.60 11.08 -2.12
CA GLY A 38 0.69 12.01 -1.01
C GLY A 38 2.02 11.88 -0.26
N LYS A 39 2.06 12.48 0.91
CA LYS A 39 3.21 12.48 1.79
C LYS A 39 2.98 11.50 2.94
N TRP A 40 3.94 10.62 3.16
CA TRP A 40 3.90 9.56 4.14
C TRP A 40 5.06 9.68 5.10
N THR A 41 4.82 9.59 6.40
CA THR A 41 5.86 9.69 7.43
C THR A 41 5.92 8.40 8.22
N SER A 42 7.11 7.80 8.29
CA SER A 42 7.37 6.63 9.11
C SER A 42 7.53 6.99 10.58
N SER A 43 7.40 6.01 11.47
CA SER A 43 7.65 6.15 12.91
C SER A 43 9.10 6.56 13.22
N TYR A 44 10.03 6.40 12.28
CA TYR A 44 11.44 6.79 12.39
C TYR A 44 11.74 8.18 11.85
N GLY A 45 10.71 8.91 11.39
CA GLY A 45 10.85 10.25 10.80
C GLY A 45 11.32 10.27 9.35
N GLU A 46 11.38 9.10 8.68
CA GLU A 46 11.58 9.02 7.25
C GLU A 46 10.30 9.46 6.52
N VAL A 47 10.45 10.23 5.47
CA VAL A 47 9.34 10.77 4.70
C VAL A 47 9.42 10.27 3.26
N PHE A 48 8.29 9.79 2.76
CA PHE A 48 8.08 9.39 1.38
C PHE A 48 7.03 10.31 0.75
N GLU A 49 7.38 10.93 -0.35
CA GLU A 49 6.44 11.73 -1.14
C GLU A 49 6.21 11.04 -2.48
N ILE A 50 4.98 10.59 -2.72
CA ILE A 50 4.61 9.76 -3.84
C ILE A 50 3.58 10.49 -4.69
N SER A 51 3.84 10.61 -5.98
CA SER A 51 2.89 11.13 -6.95
C SER A 51 2.85 10.25 -8.20
N LYS A 52 2.01 10.59 -9.16
CA LYS A 52 1.99 9.90 -10.45
C LYS A 52 3.25 10.14 -11.30
N ASP A 53 3.98 11.23 -11.02
CA ASP A 53 5.08 11.71 -11.85
C ASP A 53 6.45 11.61 -11.15
N TYR A 54 6.47 11.54 -9.82
CA TYR A 54 7.71 11.48 -9.05
C TYR A 54 7.55 10.69 -7.74
N PHE A 55 8.69 10.25 -7.24
CA PHE A 55 8.88 9.65 -5.93
C PHE A 55 10.08 10.31 -5.26
N LYS A 56 9.95 10.71 -3.98
CA LYS A 56 11.04 11.31 -3.20
C LYS A 56 11.08 10.74 -1.80
N THR A 57 12.30 10.60 -1.27
CA THR A 57 12.52 10.31 0.14
C THR A 57 13.38 11.37 0.79
N TYR A 58 13.10 11.66 2.04
CA TYR A 58 13.93 12.48 2.89
C TYR A 58 13.63 12.16 4.36
N GLY A 59 14.55 12.49 5.23
CA GLY A 59 14.40 12.20 6.64
C GLY A 59 15.19 13.16 7.49
N THR A 60 15.37 12.81 8.75
CA THR A 60 16.06 13.62 9.76
C THR A 60 17.47 14.05 9.33
N TRP A 61 18.10 13.28 8.46
CA TRP A 61 19.48 13.50 8.00
C TRP A 61 19.60 14.15 6.62
N GLY A 62 18.48 14.61 6.05
CA GLY A 62 18.46 15.31 4.76
C GLY A 62 17.77 14.55 3.64
N ASN A 63 18.12 14.88 2.39
CA ASN A 63 17.54 14.27 1.21
C ASN A 63 17.94 12.79 1.07
N GLY A 64 17.02 11.98 0.60
CA GLY A 64 17.22 10.61 0.20
C GLY A 64 17.27 10.45 -1.31
N TYR A 65 16.81 9.31 -1.81
CA TYR A 65 16.71 9.09 -3.25
C TYR A 65 15.42 9.71 -3.82
N GLU A 66 15.50 10.05 -5.09
CA GLU A 66 14.39 10.57 -5.87
C GLU A 66 14.30 9.84 -7.21
N GLY A 67 13.11 9.80 -7.79
CA GLY A 67 12.91 9.24 -9.12
C GLY A 67 11.67 9.77 -9.82
N ASP A 68 11.64 9.56 -11.11
CA ASP A 68 10.53 9.83 -12.02
C ASP A 68 10.08 8.53 -12.75
N SER A 69 9.32 8.68 -13.82
CA SER A 69 8.85 7.55 -14.65
C SER A 69 8.11 6.49 -13.83
N ILE A 70 7.25 6.93 -12.92
CA ILE A 70 6.57 6.09 -11.93
C ILE A 70 5.65 5.07 -12.61
N ILE A 71 5.86 3.79 -12.32
CA ILE A 71 5.00 2.69 -12.75
C ILE A 71 4.60 1.90 -11.50
N ILE A 72 3.30 1.73 -11.29
CA ILE A 72 2.77 0.96 -10.16
C ILE A 72 2.17 -0.33 -10.69
N ILE A 73 2.63 -1.45 -10.17
CA ILE A 73 2.07 -2.78 -10.42
C ILE A 73 1.44 -3.26 -9.11
N THR A 74 0.12 -3.41 -9.11
CA THR A 74 -0.63 -3.96 -7.98
C THR A 74 -0.57 -5.48 -7.96
N ASN A 75 -0.71 -6.08 -6.79
CA ASN A 75 -0.95 -7.50 -6.70
C ASN A 75 -2.33 -7.83 -7.27
N GLU A 76 -2.50 -9.04 -7.80
CA GLU A 76 -3.78 -9.46 -8.38
C GLU A 76 -4.93 -9.27 -7.38
N ASN A 77 -5.96 -8.52 -7.82
CA ASN A 77 -7.18 -8.21 -7.06
C ASN A 77 -7.01 -7.42 -5.76
N ASP A 78 -5.85 -6.79 -5.54
CA ASP A 78 -5.59 -6.05 -4.31
C ASP A 78 -4.80 -4.75 -4.56
N ASN A 79 -5.51 -3.61 -4.59
CA ASN A 79 -4.88 -2.29 -4.68
C ASN A 79 -4.13 -1.91 -3.39
N ALA A 80 -4.35 -2.62 -2.29
CA ALA A 80 -3.71 -2.34 -1.01
C ALA A 80 -2.26 -2.83 -0.95
N SER A 81 -1.79 -3.54 -1.97
CA SER A 81 -0.41 -4.00 -2.06
C SER A 81 0.11 -4.01 -3.49
N GLY A 82 1.44 -3.89 -3.65
CA GLY A 82 2.09 -3.87 -4.95
C GLY A 82 3.52 -3.37 -4.91
N THR A 83 4.00 -2.98 -6.08
CA THR A 83 5.35 -2.44 -6.26
C THR A 83 5.32 -1.16 -7.08
N ILE A 84 5.99 -0.14 -6.59
CA ILE A 84 6.27 1.12 -7.28
C ILE A 84 7.64 0.98 -7.91
N PHE A 85 7.70 1.08 -9.23
CA PHE A 85 8.95 1.20 -9.96
C PHE A 85 9.19 2.66 -10.31
N LEU A 86 10.43 3.08 -10.21
CA LEU A 86 10.87 4.44 -10.51
C LEU A 86 12.23 4.42 -11.21
N LYS A 87 12.50 5.47 -11.94
CA LYS A 87 13.81 5.70 -12.54
C LYS A 87 14.52 6.77 -11.73
N TYR A 88 15.71 6.46 -11.18
CA TYR A 88 16.42 7.40 -10.32
C TYR A 88 16.75 8.71 -11.01
N THR A 89 16.38 9.82 -10.38
CA THR A 89 16.88 11.18 -10.68
C THR A 89 17.92 11.65 -9.65
N VAL A 90 17.86 11.06 -8.43
CA VAL A 90 18.85 11.20 -7.38
C VAL A 90 19.05 9.82 -6.76
N SER A 91 20.29 9.36 -6.64
CA SER A 91 20.62 8.12 -5.96
C SER A 91 21.84 8.26 -5.05
N MET A 92 22.19 7.19 -4.35
CA MET A 92 23.29 7.17 -3.38
C MET A 92 24.64 6.97 -4.08
N LYS A 93 25.63 7.76 -3.67
CA LYS A 93 27.05 7.58 -4.04
C LYS A 93 27.73 6.57 -3.13
N PRO A 94 28.94 6.08 -3.50
CA PRO A 94 29.74 5.21 -2.65
C PRO A 94 30.11 5.80 -1.27
N ASP A 95 30.09 7.12 -1.11
CA ASP A 95 30.32 7.84 0.15
C ASP A 95 29.03 8.03 0.98
N TYR A 96 27.94 7.34 0.60
CA TYR A 96 26.60 7.42 1.20
C TYR A 96 25.89 8.78 1.07
N SER A 97 26.43 9.71 0.30
CA SER A 97 25.71 10.95 -0.05
C SER A 97 24.76 10.74 -1.21
N TYR A 98 23.70 11.52 -1.27
CA TYR A 98 22.72 11.47 -2.37
C TYR A 98 23.03 12.54 -3.41
N SER A 99 22.93 12.19 -4.70
CA SER A 99 23.29 13.09 -5.80
C SER A 99 22.59 12.73 -7.10
N ASN A 100 22.34 13.73 -7.92
CA ASN A 100 21.88 13.56 -9.31
C ASN A 100 23.01 13.14 -10.28
N THR A 101 24.23 12.98 -9.78
CA THR A 101 25.40 12.47 -10.53
C THR A 101 25.87 11.11 -9.99
N ALA A 102 25.09 10.46 -9.15
CA ALA A 102 25.40 9.14 -8.63
C ALA A 102 25.33 8.05 -9.73
N PRO A 103 26.03 6.92 -9.60
CA PRO A 103 26.16 5.91 -10.66
C PRO A 103 24.87 5.26 -11.11
N ASP A 104 23.84 5.26 -10.25
CA ASP A 104 22.56 4.64 -10.53
C ASP A 104 21.50 5.60 -11.09
N VAL A 105 21.82 6.89 -11.24
CA VAL A 105 20.92 7.86 -11.88
C VAL A 105 20.61 7.43 -13.31
N GLY A 106 19.31 7.49 -13.66
CA GLY A 106 18.80 7.01 -14.94
C GLY A 106 18.49 5.51 -15.00
N LYS A 107 18.76 4.76 -13.92
CA LYS A 107 18.43 3.33 -13.80
C LYS A 107 17.18 3.09 -12.99
N TRP A 108 16.61 1.90 -13.12
CA TRP A 108 15.38 1.49 -12.47
C TRP A 108 15.60 0.95 -11.06
N TYR A 109 14.68 1.29 -10.18
CA TYR A 109 14.61 0.86 -8.79
C TYR A 109 13.15 0.51 -8.42
N ALA A 110 12.97 -0.10 -7.25
CA ALA A 110 11.64 -0.50 -6.80
C ALA A 110 11.40 -0.25 -5.30
N VAL A 111 10.16 0.06 -4.98
CA VAL A 111 9.64 0.18 -3.61
C VAL A 111 8.38 -0.67 -3.51
N SER A 112 8.38 -1.66 -2.64
CA SER A 112 7.17 -2.43 -2.35
C SER A 112 6.27 -1.70 -1.36
N TYR A 113 4.96 -1.80 -1.55
CA TYR A 113 3.98 -1.31 -0.58
C TYR A 113 2.96 -2.39 -0.24
N LYS A 114 2.44 -2.35 0.98
CA LYS A 114 1.36 -3.21 1.47
C LYS A 114 0.52 -2.50 2.54
N ASN A 115 -0.63 -3.08 2.87
CA ASN A 115 -1.53 -2.55 3.89
C ASN A 115 -1.96 -1.09 3.61
N LEU A 116 -2.05 -0.71 2.32
CA LEU A 116 -2.49 0.62 1.95
C LEU A 116 -3.93 0.84 2.40
N THR A 117 -4.13 1.95 3.08
CA THR A 117 -5.43 2.54 3.41
C THR A 117 -5.39 4.03 3.03
N LYS A 118 -6.45 4.77 3.26
CA LYS A 118 -6.44 6.24 3.09
C LYS A 118 -5.42 6.95 3.98
N ASN A 119 -5.09 6.35 5.15
CA ASN A 119 -4.29 7.01 6.18
C ASN A 119 -3.00 6.30 6.56
N SER A 120 -2.78 5.08 6.08
CA SER A 120 -1.59 4.29 6.40
C SER A 120 -1.10 3.46 5.23
N VAL A 121 0.19 3.17 5.20
CA VAL A 121 0.84 2.27 4.25
C VAL A 121 2.14 1.73 4.87
N SER A 122 2.52 0.52 4.52
CA SER A 122 3.82 -0.04 4.85
C SER A 122 4.69 0.00 3.59
N LEU A 123 5.86 0.62 3.63
CA LEU A 123 6.78 0.81 2.50
C LEU A 123 8.11 0.11 2.75
N SER A 124 8.66 -0.52 1.71
CA SER A 124 9.99 -1.16 1.72
C SER A 124 10.73 -0.85 0.43
N GLY A 125 11.84 -0.14 0.52
CA GLY A 125 12.78 -0.01 -0.60
C GLY A 125 13.44 -1.36 -0.92
N ALA A 126 13.75 -1.60 -2.19
CA ALA A 126 14.45 -2.81 -2.60
C ALA A 126 15.86 -2.81 -2.04
N TYR A 127 16.16 -3.75 -1.15
CA TYR A 127 17.46 -3.92 -0.55
C TYR A 127 17.80 -5.39 -0.32
N LYS A 128 19.00 -5.77 -0.75
CA LYS A 128 19.60 -7.08 -0.49
C LYS A 128 21.11 -6.89 -0.41
N SER A 129 21.77 -7.45 0.61
CA SER A 129 23.18 -7.19 0.91
C SER A 129 24.16 -7.55 -0.23
N ASP A 130 23.81 -8.56 -1.03
CA ASP A 130 24.55 -9.05 -2.20
C ASP A 130 23.79 -8.82 -3.52
N GLY A 131 22.71 -8.01 -3.47
CA GLY A 131 21.83 -7.75 -4.59
C GLY A 131 22.22 -6.51 -5.40
N LYS A 132 21.47 -6.29 -6.47
CA LYS A 132 21.59 -5.08 -7.28
C LYS A 132 20.95 -3.89 -6.57
N THR A 133 21.53 -2.71 -6.72
CA THR A 133 20.98 -1.43 -6.26
C THR A 133 20.08 -0.77 -7.30
N SER A 134 20.22 -1.19 -8.57
CA SER A 134 19.45 -0.69 -9.72
C SER A 134 19.54 -1.66 -10.90
N THR A 135 18.70 -1.46 -11.92
CA THR A 135 18.76 -2.19 -13.19
C THR A 135 18.72 -1.23 -14.37
N GLU A 136 19.26 -1.63 -15.52
CA GLU A 136 19.32 -0.79 -16.72
C GLU A 136 17.92 -0.63 -17.36
N THR A 137 17.09 -1.66 -17.29
CA THR A 137 15.78 -1.68 -17.93
C THR A 137 14.66 -1.95 -16.93
N PHE A 138 13.46 -1.45 -17.22
CA PHE A 138 12.25 -1.74 -16.45
C PHE A 138 11.94 -3.24 -16.40
N PHE A 139 12.18 -3.94 -17.52
CA PHE A 139 11.93 -5.38 -17.60
C PHE A 139 12.86 -6.19 -16.68
N GLU A 140 14.10 -5.76 -16.52
CA GLU A 140 15.01 -6.33 -15.52
C GLU A 140 14.55 -6.00 -14.11
N ALA A 141 14.09 -4.77 -13.85
CA ALA A 141 13.61 -4.36 -12.53
C ALA A 141 12.45 -5.23 -12.04
N ILE A 142 11.45 -5.50 -12.88
CA ILE A 142 10.32 -6.37 -12.55
C ILE A 142 10.79 -7.78 -12.16
N LYS A 143 11.80 -8.31 -12.81
CA LYS A 143 12.33 -9.66 -12.55
C LYS A 143 13.25 -9.70 -11.34
N GLU A 144 14.03 -8.66 -11.13
CA GLU A 144 15.03 -8.59 -10.07
C GLU A 144 14.39 -8.26 -8.72
N PHE A 145 13.64 -7.15 -8.65
CA PHE A 145 13.10 -6.62 -7.40
C PHE A 145 11.78 -7.27 -7.04
N THR A 146 11.85 -8.46 -6.47
CA THR A 146 10.69 -9.22 -5.99
C THR A 146 10.86 -9.67 -4.54
N VAL A 147 9.75 -10.02 -3.90
CA VAL A 147 9.75 -10.60 -2.55
C VAL A 147 10.47 -11.96 -2.57
N GLU A 148 10.25 -12.77 -3.61
CA GLU A 148 10.84 -14.11 -3.78
C GLU A 148 12.36 -14.04 -3.90
N ASN A 149 12.88 -12.98 -4.54
CA ASN A 149 14.32 -12.73 -4.64
C ASN A 149 14.93 -12.16 -3.34
N GLY A 150 14.10 -11.87 -2.34
CA GLY A 150 14.53 -11.41 -1.02
C GLY A 150 14.86 -9.92 -0.92
N TYR A 151 14.34 -9.08 -1.84
CA TYR A 151 14.59 -7.64 -1.81
C TYR A 151 13.75 -6.86 -0.83
N PHE A 152 12.57 -7.36 -0.44
CA PHE A 152 11.62 -6.65 0.41
C PHE A 152 11.41 -7.40 1.73
N GLY A 153 12.17 -7.04 2.76
CA GLY A 153 12.12 -7.71 4.07
C GLY A 153 11.72 -6.81 5.22
N ILE A 154 12.13 -5.55 5.17
CA ILE A 154 11.89 -4.57 6.24
C ILE A 154 10.96 -3.50 5.71
N TYR A 155 9.78 -3.37 6.34
CA TYR A 155 8.79 -2.37 5.99
C TYR A 155 8.73 -1.27 7.04
N SER A 156 8.77 -0.02 6.60
CA SER A 156 8.47 1.15 7.42
C SER A 156 6.97 1.37 7.46
N GLU A 157 6.38 1.31 8.63
CA GLU A 157 4.97 1.65 8.84
C GLU A 157 4.83 3.17 8.79
N CYS A 158 4.03 3.66 7.83
CA CYS A 158 3.87 5.08 7.57
C CYS A 158 2.43 5.53 7.75
N THR A 159 2.27 6.76 8.22
CA THR A 159 1.00 7.47 8.26
C THR A 159 1.00 8.62 7.27
N LYS A 160 -0.17 8.91 6.69
CA LYS A 160 -0.32 10.03 5.76
C LYS A 160 -0.13 11.34 6.51
N SER A 161 0.75 12.19 6.00
CA SER A 161 0.95 13.55 6.49
C SER A 161 0.10 14.54 5.67
N GLU A 162 -0.39 15.58 6.32
CA GLU A 162 -1.06 16.68 5.65
C GLU A 162 -0.08 17.54 4.83
#